data_9a29d6dd81e85435566d68fde7837bcd
#
_entry.id   9a29d6dd81e85435566d68fde7837bcd
#
_cell.length_a   1.000
_cell.length_b   1.000
_cell.length_c   1.000
_cell.angle_alpha   90.00
_cell.angle_beta   90.00
_cell.angle_gamma   90.00
#
_symmetry.space_group_name_H-M   'P 1'
#
loop_
_entity.id
_entity.type
_entity.pdbx_description
1 polymer ?
#
loop_
_entity_poly.entity_id
_entity_poly.type
_entity_poly.pdbx_seq_one_letter_code
_entity_poly.pdbx_strand_id
1 'polypeptide(L)'
;GIPGLRERIVVRESIGPADFANEYSSWSGGMLGPAHILSQSAMFRAQNASKKVAGLYYAGATTAPGVGVPMCLISAELVLKRIRGDHSAGPLPTPRASVPRAAEATR
;
A
#
# COMPACT_ATOMS: atom_id res chain seq x y z
N GLY A 1 -7.80 25.53 -23.70
CA GLY A 1 -7.29 24.24 -24.13
C GLY A 1 -6.01 24.42 -24.96
N ILE A 2 -5.27 23.33 -25.17
CA ILE A 2 -4.07 23.32 -26.02
C ILE A 2 -4.50 22.98 -27.42
N PRO A 3 -4.33 23.92 -28.42
CA PRO A 3 -4.69 23.67 -29.81
C PRO A 3 -3.87 22.49 -30.37
N GLY A 4 -4.52 21.65 -31.18
CA GLY A 4 -3.88 20.52 -31.84
C GLY A 4 -3.40 19.37 -30.89
N LEU A 5 -3.85 19.38 -29.63
CA LEU A 5 -3.45 18.30 -28.68
C LEU A 5 -4.05 16.94 -29.10
N ARG A 6 -5.27 16.93 -29.57
CA ARG A 6 -6.00 15.71 -29.94
C ARG A 6 -5.27 14.94 -31.04
N GLU A 7 -4.74 15.66 -32.04
CA GLU A 7 -4.02 15.10 -33.18
C GLU A 7 -2.64 14.56 -32.81
N ARG A 8 -2.12 14.97 -31.65
CA ARG A 8 -0.81 14.53 -31.13
C ARG A 8 -0.90 13.36 -30.16
N ILE A 9 -2.11 12.94 -29.79
CA ILE A 9 -2.31 11.78 -28.91
C ILE A 9 -2.11 10.51 -29.73
N VAL A 10 -1.03 9.79 -29.46
CA VAL A 10 -0.70 8.52 -30.12
C VAL A 10 -1.35 7.33 -29.40
N VAL A 11 -1.44 7.41 -28.08
CA VAL A 11 -2.07 6.37 -27.23
C VAL A 11 -3.03 7.03 -26.26
N ARG A 12 -4.18 6.44 -26.06
CA ARG A 12 -5.16 6.84 -25.05
C ARG A 12 -5.69 5.61 -24.35
N GLU A 13 -5.43 5.52 -23.07
CA GLU A 13 -6.00 4.51 -22.18
C GLU A 13 -6.82 5.21 -21.09
N SER A 14 -7.90 4.57 -20.66
CA SER A 14 -8.75 5.08 -19.60
C SER A 14 -9.05 3.94 -18.63
N ILE A 15 -8.70 4.14 -17.38
CA ILE A 15 -8.97 3.20 -16.29
C ILE A 15 -10.01 3.82 -15.37
N GLY A 16 -11.11 3.11 -15.17
CA GLY A 16 -12.25 3.57 -14.39
C GLY A 16 -12.59 2.64 -13.22
N PRO A 17 -13.65 2.96 -12.46
CA PRO A 17 -14.09 2.14 -11.34
C PRO A 17 -14.40 0.68 -11.70
N ALA A 18 -14.92 0.43 -12.91
CA ALA A 18 -15.20 -0.93 -13.38
C ALA A 18 -13.93 -1.75 -13.53
N ASP A 19 -12.85 -1.15 -14.03
CA ASP A 19 -11.56 -1.82 -14.19
C ASP A 19 -10.98 -2.17 -12.82
N PHE A 20 -11.04 -1.25 -11.85
CA PHE A 20 -10.62 -1.52 -10.47
C PHE A 20 -11.44 -2.65 -9.82
N ALA A 21 -12.74 -2.71 -10.04
CA ALA A 21 -13.56 -3.80 -9.53
C ALA A 21 -13.17 -5.14 -10.14
N ASN A 22 -12.92 -5.17 -11.44
CA ASN A 22 -12.64 -6.41 -12.18
C ASN A 22 -11.20 -6.91 -11.95
N GLU A 23 -10.21 -6.01 -12.03
CA GLU A 23 -8.80 -6.40 -11.97
C GLU A 23 -8.28 -6.58 -10.53
N TYR A 24 -8.77 -5.76 -9.61
CA TYR A 24 -8.28 -5.73 -8.22
C TYR A 24 -9.32 -6.21 -7.20
N SER A 25 -10.47 -6.71 -7.66
CA SER A 25 -11.59 -7.09 -6.77
C SER A 25 -11.95 -5.96 -5.79
N SER A 26 -11.79 -4.73 -6.24
CA SER A 26 -12.00 -3.55 -5.41
C SER A 26 -13.48 -3.34 -5.15
N TRP A 27 -13.85 -3.28 -3.88
CA TRP A 27 -15.24 -3.04 -3.50
C TRP A 27 -15.75 -1.73 -4.08
N SER A 28 -16.84 -1.82 -4.85
CA SER A 28 -17.46 -0.67 -5.54
C SER A 28 -16.51 0.10 -6.48
N GLY A 29 -15.45 -0.54 -6.97
CA GLY A 29 -14.45 0.08 -7.85
C GLY A 29 -13.60 1.16 -7.19
N GLY A 30 -13.52 1.18 -5.86
CA GLY A 30 -12.76 2.17 -5.10
C GLY A 30 -11.26 1.97 -5.24
N MET A 31 -10.55 2.99 -5.71
CA MET A 31 -9.09 2.98 -5.84
C MET A 31 -8.39 3.29 -4.51
N LEU A 32 -8.95 4.18 -3.71
CA LEU A 32 -8.29 4.76 -2.53
C LEU A 32 -8.80 4.18 -1.19
N GLY A 33 -9.64 3.15 -1.24
CA GLY A 33 -10.27 2.57 -0.04
C GLY A 33 -11.35 3.50 0.56
N PRO A 34 -11.51 3.53 1.89
CA PRO A 34 -12.53 4.34 2.57
C PRO A 34 -12.42 5.83 2.26
N ALA A 35 -13.55 6.53 2.32
CA ALA A 35 -13.60 7.96 2.08
C ALA A 35 -12.74 8.75 3.07
N HIS A 36 -12.21 9.89 2.62
CA HIS A 36 -11.40 10.77 3.46
C HIS A 36 -12.26 11.72 4.29
N ILE A 37 -13.29 11.18 4.94
CA ILE A 37 -14.10 11.87 5.94
C ILE A 37 -13.61 11.52 7.32
N LEU A 38 -13.90 12.38 8.31
CA LEU A 38 -13.38 12.22 9.68
C LEU A 38 -13.65 10.83 10.26
N SER A 39 -14.85 10.30 10.07
CA SER A 39 -15.26 8.98 10.59
C SER A 39 -14.57 7.78 9.94
N GLN A 40 -13.83 7.98 8.84
CA GLN A 40 -13.13 6.93 8.09
C GLN A 40 -11.63 7.21 7.91
N SER A 41 -11.11 8.20 8.60
CA SER A 41 -9.71 8.60 8.50
C SER A 41 -9.01 8.59 9.86
N ALA A 42 -7.69 8.74 9.84
CA ALA A 42 -6.85 8.78 11.04
C ALA A 42 -7.15 7.61 12.01
N MET A 43 -7.50 7.92 13.26
CA MET A 43 -7.76 6.92 14.31
C MET A 43 -9.02 6.08 14.08
N PHE A 44 -9.93 6.54 13.24
CA PHE A 44 -11.17 5.82 12.91
C PHE A 44 -10.99 4.85 11.73
N ARG A 45 -9.85 4.89 11.06
CA ARG A 45 -9.54 3.97 9.97
C ARG A 45 -9.38 2.55 10.49
N ALA A 46 -9.71 1.58 9.64
CA ALA A 46 -9.55 0.17 9.99
C ALA A 46 -8.11 -0.13 10.45
N GLN A 47 -8.00 -0.83 11.56
CA GLN A 47 -6.71 -1.20 12.12
C GLN A 47 -6.09 -2.38 11.35
N ASN A 48 -4.78 -2.57 11.54
CA ASN A 48 -4.01 -3.60 10.85
C ASN A 48 -4.23 -5.03 11.40
N ALA A 49 -5.05 -5.20 12.42
CA ALA A 49 -5.38 -6.51 12.98
C ALA A 49 -6.90 -6.67 13.13
N SER A 50 -7.42 -7.84 12.83
CA SER A 50 -8.82 -8.17 13.04
C SER A 50 -9.14 -8.22 14.53
N LYS A 51 -10.26 -7.61 14.91
CA LYS A 51 -10.81 -7.75 16.28
C LYS A 51 -11.67 -9.01 16.43
N LYS A 52 -12.07 -9.63 15.32
CA LYS A 52 -13.00 -10.77 15.32
C LYS A 52 -12.31 -12.11 15.07
N VAL A 53 -11.20 -12.09 14.34
CA VAL A 53 -10.48 -13.31 13.96
C VAL A 53 -9.05 -13.20 14.43
N ALA A 54 -8.68 -14.11 15.31
CA ALA A 54 -7.30 -14.17 15.81
C ALA A 54 -6.32 -14.54 14.67
N GLY A 55 -5.18 -13.89 14.63
CA GLY A 55 -4.14 -14.14 13.63
C GLY A 55 -4.42 -13.56 12.24
N LEU A 56 -5.54 -12.85 12.04
CA LEU A 56 -5.86 -12.19 10.78
C LEU A 56 -5.38 -10.73 10.82
N TYR A 57 -4.54 -10.38 9.86
CA TYR A 57 -3.96 -9.05 9.72
C TYR A 57 -4.28 -8.45 8.36
N TYR A 58 -4.26 -7.13 8.29
CA TYR A 58 -4.54 -6.36 7.08
C TYR A 58 -3.44 -5.34 6.83
N ALA A 59 -2.96 -5.25 5.60
CA ALA A 59 -2.02 -4.23 5.17
C ALA A 59 -2.53 -3.55 3.89
N GLY A 60 -2.15 -2.32 3.68
CA GLY A 60 -2.44 -1.57 2.46
C GLY A 60 -3.31 -0.34 2.65
N ALA A 61 -3.81 0.18 1.54
CA ALA A 61 -4.47 1.48 1.47
C ALA A 61 -5.79 1.58 2.26
N THR A 62 -6.47 0.47 2.52
CA THR A 62 -7.75 0.46 3.26
C THR A 62 -7.59 0.49 4.76
N THR A 63 -6.39 0.24 5.28
CA THR A 63 -6.08 0.20 6.71
C THR A 63 -5.22 1.39 7.15
N ALA A 64 -4.94 1.47 8.45
CA ALA A 64 -3.99 2.45 8.98
C ALA A 64 -2.58 2.21 8.40
N PRO A 65 -1.82 3.29 8.08
CA PRO A 65 -2.13 4.69 8.31
C PRO A 65 -2.96 5.33 7.19
N GLY A 66 -3.13 4.71 6.03
CA GLY A 66 -3.99 5.24 4.99
C GLY A 66 -3.52 4.95 3.57
N VAL A 67 -3.94 5.79 2.63
CA VAL A 67 -3.72 5.65 1.20
C VAL A 67 -2.39 6.28 0.77
N GLY A 68 -1.80 5.69 -0.25
CA GLY A 68 -0.53 6.14 -0.86
C GLY A 68 0.56 5.07 -0.76
N VAL A 69 1.46 5.03 -1.74
CA VAL A 69 2.52 4.01 -1.78
C VAL A 69 3.36 3.99 -0.50
N PRO A 70 3.85 5.13 0.02
CA PRO A 70 4.58 5.14 1.30
C PRO A 70 3.73 4.62 2.46
N MET A 71 2.45 4.97 2.49
CA MET A 71 1.54 4.55 3.57
C MET A 71 1.26 3.05 3.52
N CYS A 72 1.19 2.46 2.33
CA CYS A 72 1.05 1.00 2.19
C CYS A 72 2.28 0.25 2.72
N LEU A 73 3.48 0.77 2.49
CA LEU A 73 4.72 0.21 3.05
C LEU A 73 4.74 0.31 4.58
N ILE A 74 4.38 1.46 5.13
CA ILE A 74 4.25 1.65 6.58
C ILE A 74 3.18 0.71 7.15
N SER A 75 2.06 0.54 6.46
CA SER A 75 1.01 -0.40 6.86
C SER A 75 1.52 -1.84 6.97
N ALA A 76 2.31 -2.29 5.99
CA ALA A 76 2.95 -3.60 6.04
C ALA A 76 3.93 -3.73 7.19
N GLU A 77 4.74 -2.70 7.45
CA GLU A 77 5.65 -2.66 8.58
C GLU A 77 4.91 -2.74 9.94
N LEU A 78 3.81 -2.03 10.08
CA LEU A 78 2.97 -2.10 11.27
C LEU A 78 2.42 -3.51 11.52
N VAL A 79 2.04 -4.23 10.46
CA VAL A 79 1.64 -5.63 10.56
C VAL A 79 2.80 -6.50 11.04
N LEU A 80 3.98 -6.35 10.46
CA LEU A 80 5.18 -7.09 10.89
C LEU A 80 5.52 -6.85 12.36
N LYS A 81 5.45 -5.60 12.81
CA LYS A 81 5.65 -5.25 14.22
C LYS A 81 4.64 -5.94 15.12
N ARG A 82 3.35 -5.92 14.74
CA ARG A 82 2.29 -6.60 15.51
C ARG A 82 2.52 -8.10 15.62
N ILE A 83 2.91 -8.76 14.52
CA ILE A 83 3.21 -10.20 14.51
C ILE A 83 4.40 -10.52 15.42
N ARG A 84 5.40 -9.64 15.46
CA ARG A 84 6.62 -9.80 16.28
C ARG A 84 6.46 -9.34 17.72
N GLY A 85 5.34 -8.74 18.09
CA GLY A 85 5.16 -8.10 19.40
C GLY A 85 6.09 -6.89 19.61
N ASP A 86 6.54 -6.26 18.53
CA ASP A 86 7.40 -5.09 18.59
C ASP A 86 6.55 -3.81 18.76
N HIS A 87 6.77 -3.12 19.87
CA HIS A 87 6.10 -1.86 20.22
C HIS A 87 7.03 -0.64 20.05
N SER A 88 8.19 -0.81 19.43
CA SER A 88 9.14 0.28 19.25
C SER A 88 8.55 1.40 18.37
N ALA A 89 8.85 2.64 18.70
CA ALA A 89 8.62 3.77 17.81
C ALA A 89 9.67 3.79 16.70
N GLY A 90 9.29 4.25 15.51
CA GLY A 90 10.21 4.33 14.38
C GLY A 90 10.21 3.07 13.49
N PRO A 91 10.92 3.11 12.36
CA PRO A 91 10.94 2.04 11.39
C PRO A 91 11.67 0.79 11.91
N LEU A 92 11.32 -0.36 11.33
CA LEU A 92 12.09 -1.58 11.54
C LEU A 92 13.51 -1.41 10.99
N PRO A 93 14.52 -1.99 11.63
CA PRO A 93 15.86 -1.99 11.09
C PRO A 93 15.87 -2.58 9.68
N THR A 94 16.47 -1.86 8.74
CA THR A 94 16.65 -2.37 7.38
C THR A 94 17.49 -3.65 7.47
N PRO A 95 17.03 -4.78 6.89
CA PRO A 95 17.86 -5.95 6.79
C PRO A 95 19.16 -5.54 6.09
N ARG A 96 20.31 -5.72 6.73
CA ARG A 96 21.58 -5.58 6.01
C ARG A 96 21.53 -6.58 4.87
N ALA A 97 21.44 -6.09 3.63
CA ALA A 97 21.70 -6.90 2.47
C ALA A 97 23.10 -7.49 2.69
N SER A 98 23.17 -8.80 2.91
CA SER A 98 24.42 -9.50 2.73
C SER A 98 24.73 -9.41 1.24
N VAL A 99 25.45 -8.37 0.85
CA VAL A 99 26.05 -8.31 -0.46
C VAL A 99 26.90 -9.58 -0.54
N PRO A 100 26.61 -10.52 -1.44
CA PRO A 100 27.51 -11.63 -1.64
C PRO A 100 28.85 -10.99 -2.02
N ARG A 101 29.82 -11.15 -1.16
CA ARG A 101 31.20 -10.75 -1.47
C ARG A 101 31.54 -11.47 -2.76
N ALA A 102 31.63 -10.75 -3.85
CA ALA A 102 32.05 -11.31 -5.11
C ALA A 102 33.29 -12.13 -4.80
N ALA A 103 33.18 -13.42 -5.03
CA ALA A 103 34.30 -14.29 -4.87
C ALA A 103 35.42 -13.70 -5.74
N GLU A 104 36.49 -13.35 -5.09
CA GLU A 104 37.73 -12.88 -5.68
C GLU A 104 38.07 -13.86 -6.79
N ALA A 105 37.88 -13.43 -8.03
CA ALA A 105 38.34 -14.16 -9.20
C ALA A 105 39.89 -14.12 -9.13
N THR A 106 40.46 -15.09 -8.49
CA THR A 106 41.87 -15.37 -8.51
C THR A 106 42.18 -16.02 -9.84
N ARG A 107 42.89 -15.27 -10.67
CA ARG A 107 43.83 -15.63 -11.73
C ARG A 107 43.68 -17.02 -12.39
#